data_b52428b75bb27cdfcf822491350d7a0c
#
_entry.id   b52428b75bb27cdfcf822491350d7a0c
#
_cell.length_a   1.000
_cell.length_b   1.000
_cell.length_c   1.000
_cell.angle_alpha   90.00
_cell.angle_beta   90.00
_cell.angle_gamma   90.00
#
_symmetry.space_group_name_H-M   'P 1'
#
loop_
_entity.id
_entity.type
_entity.pdbx_description
1 polymer ?
#
loop_
_entity_poly.entity_id
_entity_poly.type
_entity_poly.pdbx_seq_one_letter_code
_entity_poly.pdbx_strand_id
1 'polypeptide(L)'
;ALKPFRAVCGNCDGGDLRRMYPEVLRWSCEGADVLMKHIGGHPGAYDRSVRDLINRRPPKLFISGHSHILKVEYDKSLKLLHINPGAAGLQGWQTVRTLVRFTADEGEFKDLEVIEIPR
;
A
#
# COMPACT_ATOMS: atom_id res chain seq x y z
N ALA A 1 16.68 -14.03 12.40
CA ALA A 1 15.93 -14.57 11.26
C ALA A 1 15.43 -13.45 10.36
N LEU A 2 15.53 -13.68 9.08
CA LEU A 2 15.02 -12.72 8.11
C LEU A 2 13.50 -12.85 8.02
N LYS A 3 12.82 -11.72 8.07
CA LYS A 3 11.37 -11.69 7.90
C LYS A 3 11.04 -11.64 6.40
N PRO A 4 9.89 -12.20 5.98
CA PRO A 4 9.46 -12.08 4.60
C PRO A 4 9.36 -10.62 4.16
N PHE A 5 9.86 -10.35 2.96
CA PHE A 5 9.86 -9.02 2.36
C PHE A 5 9.03 -9.01 1.10
N ARG A 6 8.17 -7.99 0.94
CA ARG A 6 7.33 -7.80 -0.23
C ARG A 6 7.49 -6.38 -0.74
N ALA A 7 7.60 -6.22 -2.04
CA ALA A 7 7.73 -4.90 -2.66
C ALA A 7 7.16 -4.91 -4.07
N VAL A 8 6.79 -3.71 -4.54
CA VAL A 8 6.44 -3.46 -5.94
C VAL A 8 7.36 -2.37 -6.48
N CYS A 9 7.60 -2.34 -7.81
CA CYS A 9 8.37 -1.27 -8.41
C CYS A 9 7.53 0.00 -8.55
N GLY A 10 8.18 1.15 -8.47
CA GLY A 10 7.56 2.45 -8.70
C GLY A 10 7.77 2.94 -10.11
N ASN A 11 7.09 4.02 -10.47
CA ASN A 11 7.13 4.59 -11.82
C ASN A 11 8.49 5.19 -12.18
N CYS A 12 9.30 5.55 -11.19
CA CYS A 12 10.65 6.10 -11.41
C CYS A 12 11.75 5.06 -11.29
N ASP A 13 11.42 3.80 -11.02
CA ASP A 13 12.42 2.76 -10.83
C ASP A 13 13.03 2.31 -12.15
N GLY A 14 14.33 2.05 -12.12
CA GLY A 14 15.08 1.59 -13.28
C GLY A 14 14.90 0.09 -13.55
N GLY A 15 15.57 -0.39 -14.61
CA GLY A 15 15.41 -1.75 -15.12
C GLY A 15 15.69 -2.85 -14.11
N ASP A 16 16.69 -2.69 -13.25
CA ASP A 16 17.05 -3.73 -12.28
C ASP A 16 15.95 -3.92 -11.24
N LEU A 17 15.40 -2.84 -10.68
CA LEU A 17 14.30 -2.92 -9.71
C LEU A 17 13.03 -3.47 -10.36
N ARG A 18 12.76 -3.08 -11.61
CA ARG A 18 11.59 -3.60 -12.34
C ARG A 18 11.69 -5.09 -12.64
N ARG A 19 12.89 -5.63 -12.76
CA ARG A 19 13.10 -7.08 -12.90
C ARG A 19 12.95 -7.82 -11.60
N MET A 20 13.36 -7.20 -10.49
CA MET A 20 13.32 -7.81 -9.15
C MET A 20 11.94 -7.78 -8.52
N TYR A 21 11.15 -6.73 -8.78
CA TYR A 21 9.87 -6.51 -8.13
C TYR A 21 8.77 -6.25 -9.17
N PRO A 22 7.58 -6.85 -8.99
CA PRO A 22 6.47 -6.67 -9.92
C PRO A 22 5.82 -5.30 -9.77
N GLU A 23 5.03 -4.91 -10.77
CA GLU A 23 4.20 -3.69 -10.68
C GLU A 23 3.02 -3.89 -9.74
N VAL A 24 2.46 -5.10 -9.69
CA VAL A 24 1.33 -5.46 -8.85
C VAL A 24 1.68 -6.71 -8.06
N LEU A 25 1.43 -6.70 -6.78
CA LEU A 25 1.65 -7.86 -5.91
C LEU A 25 0.39 -8.13 -5.09
N ARG A 26 0.00 -9.40 -5.04
CA ARG A 26 -1.13 -9.85 -4.24
C ARG A 26 -0.75 -11.11 -3.46
N TRP A 27 -1.05 -11.12 -2.17
CA TRP A 27 -0.73 -12.25 -1.30
C TRP A 27 -1.68 -12.33 -0.11
N SER A 28 -1.64 -13.45 0.59
CA SER A 28 -2.37 -13.62 1.84
C SER A 28 -1.43 -13.39 3.02
N CYS A 29 -1.85 -12.57 3.95
CA CYS A 29 -1.12 -12.29 5.19
C CYS A 29 -2.02 -12.60 6.37
N GLU A 30 -1.69 -13.65 7.14
CA GLU A 30 -2.46 -14.08 8.30
C GLU A 30 -3.97 -14.24 7.97
N GLY A 31 -4.28 -14.84 6.83
CA GLY A 31 -5.64 -15.07 6.38
C GLY A 31 -6.32 -13.88 5.71
N ALA A 32 -5.64 -12.75 5.55
CA ALA A 32 -6.18 -11.59 4.88
C ALA A 32 -5.56 -11.42 3.50
N ASP A 33 -6.39 -11.08 2.52
CA ASP A 33 -5.97 -10.83 1.14
C ASP A 33 -5.42 -9.41 1.01
N VAL A 34 -4.17 -9.27 0.59
CA VAL A 34 -3.48 -7.98 0.47
C VAL A 34 -3.09 -7.74 -0.97
N LEU A 35 -3.38 -6.55 -1.47
CA LEU A 35 -3.00 -6.09 -2.80
C LEU A 35 -2.11 -4.85 -2.65
N MET A 36 -1.02 -4.79 -3.40
CA MET A 36 -0.11 -3.65 -3.39
C MET A 36 0.24 -3.22 -4.81
N LYS A 37 0.21 -1.91 -5.05
CA LYS A 37 0.66 -1.29 -6.29
C LYS A 37 1.12 0.14 -6.00
N HIS A 38 2.18 0.60 -6.66
CA HIS A 38 2.71 1.94 -6.41
C HIS A 38 1.69 3.03 -6.74
N ILE A 39 1.11 3.01 -7.96
CA ILE A 39 0.06 3.94 -8.35
C ILE A 39 -1.28 3.23 -8.26
N GLY A 40 -2.05 3.55 -7.22
CA GLY A 40 -3.32 2.87 -6.97
C GLY A 40 -4.53 3.77 -6.81
N GLY A 41 -4.33 5.07 -6.62
CA GLY A 41 -5.42 5.97 -6.32
C GLY A 41 -5.92 5.82 -4.89
N HIS A 42 -7.21 5.98 -4.68
CA HIS A 42 -7.83 5.91 -3.36
C HIS A 42 -9.31 5.54 -3.48
N PRO A 43 -10.01 5.21 -2.37
CA PRO A 43 -11.44 4.92 -2.42
C PRO A 43 -12.23 6.03 -3.10
N GLY A 44 -13.08 5.63 -4.05
CA GLY A 44 -13.84 6.54 -4.88
C GLY A 44 -13.12 6.99 -6.15
N ALA A 45 -11.81 6.77 -6.24
CA ALA A 45 -11.00 7.17 -7.40
C ALA A 45 -9.77 6.26 -7.56
N TYR A 46 -9.99 4.95 -7.58
CA TYR A 46 -8.91 4.00 -7.82
C TYR A 46 -8.31 4.22 -9.20
N ASP A 47 -6.98 4.06 -9.29
CA ASP A 47 -6.30 4.21 -10.55
C ASP A 47 -6.82 3.23 -11.59
N ARG A 48 -6.92 3.70 -12.84
CA ARG A 48 -7.46 2.90 -13.95
C ARG A 48 -6.76 1.54 -14.09
N SER A 49 -5.45 1.49 -13.85
CA SER A 49 -4.66 0.27 -14.01
C SER A 49 -5.02 -0.86 -13.04
N VAL A 50 -5.67 -0.53 -11.91
CA VAL A 50 -6.00 -1.53 -10.88
C VAL A 50 -7.49 -1.54 -10.52
N ARG A 51 -8.27 -0.62 -11.06
CA ARG A 51 -9.70 -0.47 -10.75
C ARG A 51 -10.50 -1.75 -10.98
N ASP A 52 -10.33 -2.36 -12.15
CA ASP A 52 -11.07 -3.58 -12.50
C ASP A 52 -10.69 -4.76 -11.60
N LEU A 53 -9.41 -4.89 -11.28
CA LEU A 53 -8.93 -5.93 -10.39
C LEU A 53 -9.53 -5.78 -8.99
N ILE A 54 -9.57 -4.56 -8.47
CA ILE A 54 -10.16 -4.27 -7.16
C ILE A 54 -11.66 -4.55 -7.16
N ASN A 55 -12.37 -4.13 -8.21
CA ASN A 55 -13.82 -4.33 -8.28
C ASN A 55 -14.22 -5.79 -8.44
N ARG A 56 -13.46 -6.58 -9.21
CA ARG A 56 -13.74 -8.00 -9.41
C ARG A 56 -13.50 -8.84 -8.16
N ARG A 57 -12.44 -8.52 -7.44
CA ARG A 57 -12.02 -9.28 -6.27
C ARG A 57 -11.39 -8.32 -5.26
N PRO A 58 -12.23 -7.62 -4.47
CA PRO A 58 -11.70 -6.65 -3.51
C PRO A 58 -10.76 -7.32 -2.50
N PRO A 59 -9.56 -6.78 -2.31
CA PRO A 59 -8.69 -7.24 -1.24
C PRO A 59 -9.23 -6.76 0.11
N LYS A 60 -8.76 -7.34 1.20
CA LYS A 60 -9.05 -6.82 2.53
C LYS A 60 -8.22 -5.59 2.84
N LEU A 61 -6.99 -5.56 2.32
CA LEU A 61 -6.07 -4.42 2.44
C LEU A 61 -5.52 -4.07 1.07
N PHE A 62 -5.58 -2.80 0.70
CA PHE A 62 -4.96 -2.26 -0.50
C PHE A 62 -3.91 -1.23 -0.12
N ILE A 63 -2.67 -1.47 -0.49
CA ILE A 63 -1.54 -0.59 -0.20
C ILE A 63 -1.10 0.08 -1.49
N SER A 64 -1.03 1.41 -1.48
CA SER A 64 -0.52 2.19 -2.61
C SER A 64 0.37 3.33 -2.13
N GLY A 65 1.09 3.94 -3.07
CA GLY A 65 2.02 5.03 -2.78
C GLY A 65 1.87 6.16 -3.80
N HIS A 66 2.98 6.57 -4.37
CA HIS A 66 3.12 7.55 -5.45
C HIS A 66 2.87 9.01 -5.03
N SER A 67 1.76 9.32 -4.36
CA SER A 67 1.43 10.69 -3.95
C SER A 67 2.35 11.21 -2.84
N HIS A 68 3.02 10.33 -2.09
CA HIS A 68 3.80 10.62 -0.90
C HIS A 68 2.97 11.17 0.26
N ILE A 69 1.65 11.10 0.16
CA ILE A 69 0.73 11.62 1.19
C ILE A 69 0.13 10.48 1.98
N LEU A 70 0.34 10.50 3.30
CA LEU A 70 -0.24 9.54 4.22
C LEU A 70 -1.76 9.55 4.10
N LYS A 71 -2.36 8.37 3.90
CA LYS A 71 -3.80 8.21 3.87
C LYS A 71 -4.18 6.83 4.40
N VAL A 72 -5.10 6.80 5.34
CA VAL A 72 -5.70 5.56 5.85
C VAL A 72 -7.20 5.74 5.75
N GLU A 73 -7.86 4.91 4.93
CA GLU A 73 -9.26 5.09 4.59
C GLU A 73 -9.93 3.75 4.38
N TYR A 74 -11.14 3.59 4.89
CA TYR A 74 -11.92 2.38 4.72
C TYR A 74 -12.99 2.56 3.64
N ASP A 75 -12.96 1.73 2.61
CA ASP A 75 -13.96 1.71 1.55
C ASP A 75 -15.10 0.79 1.98
N LYS A 76 -16.21 1.38 2.43
CA LYS A 76 -17.36 0.63 2.93
C LYS A 76 -18.05 -0.19 1.85
N SER A 77 -18.05 0.29 0.61
CA SER A 77 -18.72 -0.41 -0.50
C SER A 77 -18.00 -1.69 -0.89
N LEU A 78 -16.69 -1.72 -0.82
CA LEU A 78 -15.87 -2.87 -1.15
C LEU A 78 -15.33 -3.61 0.08
N LYS A 79 -15.57 -3.08 1.26
CA LYS A 79 -15.10 -3.63 2.55
C LYS A 79 -13.58 -3.82 2.53
N LEU A 80 -12.87 -2.83 2.04
CA LEU A 80 -11.42 -2.86 1.98
C LEU A 80 -10.82 -1.67 2.73
N LEU A 81 -9.70 -1.92 3.41
CA LEU A 81 -8.90 -0.88 4.03
C LEU A 81 -7.84 -0.43 3.03
N HIS A 82 -7.79 0.87 2.73
CA HIS A 82 -6.76 1.47 1.90
C HIS A 82 -5.73 2.18 2.76
N ILE A 83 -4.45 1.91 2.49
CA ILE A 83 -3.35 2.58 3.17
C ILE A 83 -2.37 3.10 2.12
N ASN A 84 -2.09 4.40 2.18
CA ASN A 84 -0.91 4.99 1.59
C ASN A 84 -0.04 5.45 2.76
N PRO A 85 1.13 4.83 2.98
CA PRO A 85 1.93 5.12 4.18
C PRO A 85 2.66 6.46 4.10
N GLY A 86 2.48 7.24 3.05
CA GLY A 86 3.24 8.46 2.82
C GLY A 86 4.62 8.13 2.29
N ALA A 87 5.60 8.94 2.63
CA ALA A 87 6.97 8.72 2.18
C ALA A 87 7.95 8.79 3.34
N ALA A 88 8.83 7.78 3.40
CA ALA A 88 9.94 7.76 4.35
C ALA A 88 11.12 8.61 3.88
N GLY A 89 11.12 9.00 2.60
CA GLY A 89 12.15 9.83 1.99
C GLY A 89 11.82 11.33 2.06
N LEU A 90 12.68 12.12 1.43
CA LEU A 90 12.59 13.58 1.50
C LEU A 90 11.90 14.23 0.29
N GLN A 91 11.71 13.48 -0.79
CA GLN A 91 11.08 14.01 -2.01
C GLN A 91 9.56 14.07 -1.88
N GLY A 92 8.94 15.07 -2.49
CA GLY A 92 7.50 15.24 -2.57
C GLY A 92 6.99 16.45 -1.78
N TRP A 93 5.68 16.55 -1.69
CA TRP A 93 5.00 17.69 -1.07
C TRP A 93 4.71 17.50 0.42
N GLN A 94 5.03 16.35 0.97
CA GLN A 94 4.78 16.04 2.38
C GLN A 94 5.65 16.92 3.29
N THR A 95 5.06 17.33 4.44
CA THR A 95 5.75 18.15 5.43
C THR A 95 6.52 17.30 6.45
N VAL A 96 6.16 16.03 6.58
CA VAL A 96 6.85 15.06 7.45
C VAL A 96 7.08 13.77 6.69
N ARG A 97 8.10 13.01 7.09
CA ARG A 97 8.33 11.65 6.60
C ARG A 97 7.48 10.71 7.44
N THR A 98 6.86 9.72 6.82
CA THR A 98 5.95 8.82 7.53
C THR A 98 6.19 7.36 7.20
N LEU A 99 5.93 6.50 8.17
CA LEU A 99 5.85 5.05 8.06
C LEU A 99 4.55 4.60 8.73
N VAL A 100 4.02 3.47 8.31
CA VAL A 100 2.86 2.86 8.95
C VAL A 100 3.21 1.42 9.34
N ARG A 101 2.83 1.04 10.55
CA ARG A 101 2.91 -0.35 10.98
C ARG A 101 1.61 -0.79 11.62
N PHE A 102 1.32 -2.06 11.53
CA PHE A 102 0.11 -2.65 12.12
C PHE A 102 0.33 -4.14 12.35
N THR A 103 -0.59 -4.75 13.09
CA THR A 103 -0.60 -6.18 13.32
C THR A 103 -1.64 -6.83 12.43
N ALA A 104 -1.26 -7.90 11.72
CA ALA A 104 -2.18 -8.76 10.99
C ALA A 104 -2.34 -10.06 11.76
N ASP A 105 -3.58 -10.41 12.12
CA ASP A 105 -3.86 -11.59 12.92
C ASP A 105 -5.27 -12.11 12.62
N GLU A 106 -5.37 -13.40 12.31
CA GLU A 106 -6.64 -14.08 12.03
C GLU A 106 -7.53 -13.35 11.02
N GLY A 107 -6.91 -12.83 9.94
CA GLY A 107 -7.63 -12.09 8.90
C GLY A 107 -7.97 -10.65 9.25
N GLU A 108 -7.57 -10.17 10.40
CA GLU A 108 -7.84 -8.82 10.87
C GLU A 108 -6.57 -7.97 10.90
N PHE A 109 -6.74 -6.64 10.73
CA PHE A 109 -5.66 -5.67 10.90
C PHE A 109 -5.97 -4.82 12.12
N LYS A 110 -5.00 -4.71 13.02
CA LYS A 110 -5.16 -4.00 14.29
C LYS A 110 -3.87 -3.29 14.70
N ASP A 111 -3.97 -2.47 15.74
CA ASP A 111 -2.83 -1.74 16.29
C ASP A 111 -2.10 -0.91 15.24
N LEU A 112 -2.85 -0.28 14.33
CA LEU A 112 -2.29 0.58 13.30
C LEU A 112 -1.64 1.79 13.94
N GLU A 113 -0.41 2.05 13.56
CA GLU A 113 0.40 3.12 14.10
C GLU A 113 1.09 3.88 12.99
N VAL A 114 0.98 5.20 13.02
CA VAL A 114 1.70 6.10 12.11
C VAL A 114 2.94 6.60 12.83
N ILE A 115 4.09 6.43 12.20
CA ILE A 115 5.37 6.90 12.74
C ILE A 115 5.81 8.09 11.91
N GLU A 116 5.91 9.25 12.54
CA GLU A 116 6.40 10.46 11.90
C GLU A 116 7.90 10.61 12.16
N ILE A 117 8.63 10.89 11.09
CA ILE A 117 10.08 11.11 11.16
C ILE A 117 10.32 12.55 10.75
N PRO A 118 11.00 13.36 11.57
CA PRO A 118 11.30 14.75 11.21
C PRO A 118 12.00 14.85 9.86
N ARG A 119 11.59 15.83 9.11
CA ARG A 119 12.12 16.04 7.76
C ARG A 119 13.49 16.74 7.78
#